data_b9324a2b6d7dd55197a273dba3ca526c
#
_entry.id   b9324a2b6d7dd55197a273dba3ca526c
#
_cell.length_a   1.000
_cell.length_b   1.000
_cell.length_c   1.000
_cell.angle_alpha   90.00
_cell.angle_beta   90.00
_cell.angle_gamma   90.00
#
_symmetry.space_group_name_H-M   'P 1'
#
loop_
_entity.id
_entity.type
_entity.pdbx_description
1 polymer ?
#
loop_
_entity_poly.entity_id
_entity_poly.type
_entity_poly.pdbx_seq_one_letter_code
_entity_poly.pdbx_strand_id
1 'polypeptide(L)'
;MGLGKKRHDEAPRDDRWAVDLRGVRRQYGRGGGAVHALRGIDLALPRGSFTAVMGPSGSGKSTFLQCAAGLDRPTDGTVHLGGTLITGMSENRLTALRRSRLGFVFQAFNLLPSLTVEQNVVLPMRLAGHRPDRRRASEVLAQVGLGDKGKRRPGQLSGGQQQRVAIARALITRPDVVFADEPTGALDTTTAADILGLLRTAVDSMGATVVMVTHDPAAAAFADRVLFLADGRIVDQLHGASAQAIAARMTTLTAPAYAGAAA
;
A
#
# COMPACT_ATOMS: atom_id res chain seq x y z
N MET A 1 -44.25 3.11 -13.43
CA MET A 1 -43.68 2.16 -12.46
C MET A 1 -42.24 2.52 -12.22
N GLY A 2 -41.95 3.21 -11.11
CA GLY A 2 -40.64 3.71 -10.77
C GLY A 2 -39.76 2.63 -10.16
N LEU A 3 -38.63 2.37 -10.78
CA LEU A 3 -37.57 1.55 -10.21
C LEU A 3 -36.88 2.33 -9.07
N GLY A 4 -37.21 1.95 -7.84
CA GLY A 4 -36.58 2.49 -6.65
C GLY A 4 -35.08 2.22 -6.63
N LYS A 5 -34.26 3.28 -6.72
CA LYS A 5 -32.86 3.24 -6.33
C LYS A 5 -32.77 2.78 -4.88
N LYS A 6 -32.28 1.56 -4.64
CA LYS A 6 -31.85 1.12 -3.31
C LYS A 6 -30.78 2.11 -2.84
N ARG A 7 -31.13 2.96 -1.87
CA ARG A 7 -30.16 3.67 -1.05
C ARG A 7 -29.39 2.59 -0.29
N HIS A 8 -28.12 2.42 -0.58
CA HIS A 8 -27.24 1.70 0.33
C HIS A 8 -27.19 2.52 1.62
N ASP A 9 -27.74 1.97 2.68
CA ASP A 9 -27.58 2.50 4.04
C ASP A 9 -26.09 2.65 4.29
N GLU A 10 -25.62 3.91 4.38
CA GLU A 10 -24.30 4.22 4.88
C GLU A 10 -24.26 3.83 6.36
N ALA A 11 -23.70 2.65 6.64
CA ALA A 11 -23.30 2.31 8.00
C ALA A 11 -22.41 3.44 8.56
N PRO A 12 -22.53 3.78 9.86
CA PRO A 12 -21.79 4.88 10.46
C PRO A 12 -20.31 4.78 10.14
N ARG A 13 -19.68 5.92 9.80
CA ARG A 13 -18.26 6.03 9.49
C ARG A 13 -17.46 5.54 10.68
N ASP A 14 -16.86 4.38 10.58
CA ASP A 14 -15.96 3.84 11.59
C ASP A 14 -14.54 4.36 11.32
N ASP A 15 -14.18 5.47 11.94
CA ASP A 15 -12.88 6.13 11.77
C ASP A 15 -11.71 5.31 12.35
N ARG A 16 -11.97 4.18 13.01
CA ARG A 16 -10.93 3.28 13.53
C ARG A 16 -10.13 2.60 12.39
N TRP A 17 -10.77 2.40 11.24
CA TRP A 17 -10.18 1.68 10.12
C TRP A 17 -9.58 2.63 9.09
N ALA A 18 -8.30 2.45 8.80
CA ALA A 18 -7.64 3.15 7.71
C ALA A 18 -8.07 2.58 6.34
N VAL A 19 -8.21 1.26 6.27
CA VAL A 19 -8.70 0.52 5.10
C VAL A 19 -9.75 -0.48 5.58
N ASP A 20 -10.91 -0.54 4.92
CA ASP A 20 -11.95 -1.53 5.18
C ASP A 20 -12.48 -2.07 3.84
N LEU A 21 -12.26 -3.37 3.60
CA LEU A 21 -12.71 -4.11 2.43
C LEU A 21 -13.82 -5.06 2.87
N ARG A 22 -14.93 -5.08 2.13
CA ARG A 22 -16.08 -5.95 2.42
C ARG A 22 -16.48 -6.71 1.17
N GLY A 23 -16.27 -8.03 1.18
CA GLY A 23 -16.60 -8.95 0.09
C GLY A 23 -15.92 -8.59 -1.23
N VAL A 24 -14.74 -7.97 -1.21
CA VAL A 24 -14.09 -7.44 -2.40
C VAL A 24 -13.69 -8.56 -3.36
N ARG A 25 -14.22 -8.50 -4.58
CA ARG A 25 -13.91 -9.42 -5.68
C ARG A 25 -13.31 -8.65 -6.84
N ARG A 26 -12.38 -9.26 -7.55
CA ARG A 26 -11.85 -8.71 -8.80
C ARG A 26 -11.67 -9.81 -9.83
N GLN A 27 -12.32 -9.63 -10.94
CA GLN A 27 -12.26 -10.52 -12.10
C GLN A 27 -11.75 -9.76 -13.31
N TYR A 28 -10.83 -10.35 -14.05
CA TYR A 28 -10.37 -9.85 -15.34
C TYR A 28 -10.87 -10.79 -16.45
N GLY A 29 -11.23 -10.22 -17.60
CA GLY A 29 -11.80 -10.98 -18.71
C GLY A 29 -13.27 -11.36 -18.52
N ARG A 30 -13.82 -12.11 -19.47
CA ARG A 30 -15.22 -12.58 -19.49
C ARG A 30 -15.29 -14.03 -19.99
N GLY A 31 -16.36 -14.74 -19.62
CA GLY A 31 -16.59 -16.13 -20.05
C GLY A 31 -15.56 -17.12 -19.52
N GLY A 32 -15.27 -18.17 -20.29
CA GLY A 32 -14.38 -19.27 -19.86
C GLY A 32 -12.90 -18.91 -19.66
N GLY A 33 -12.47 -17.71 -20.10
CA GLY A 33 -11.12 -17.17 -19.86
C GLY A 33 -11.02 -16.17 -18.71
N ALA A 34 -12.04 -16.07 -17.87
CA ALA A 34 -12.05 -15.12 -16.75
C ALA A 34 -11.08 -15.54 -15.65
N VAL A 35 -10.23 -14.59 -15.21
CA VAL A 35 -9.30 -14.77 -14.09
C VAL A 35 -9.86 -14.07 -12.86
N HIS A 36 -10.14 -14.84 -11.80
CA HIS A 36 -10.61 -14.31 -10.51
C HIS A 36 -9.39 -13.99 -9.64
N ALA A 37 -8.91 -12.74 -9.72
CA ALA A 37 -7.74 -12.30 -8.97
C ALA A 37 -8.03 -12.08 -7.48
N LEU A 38 -9.26 -11.64 -7.13
CA LEU A 38 -9.74 -11.59 -5.74
C LEU A 38 -11.11 -12.28 -5.65
N ARG A 39 -11.30 -13.06 -4.58
CA ARG A 39 -12.45 -13.97 -4.43
C ARG A 39 -13.27 -13.71 -3.16
N GLY A 40 -13.48 -12.44 -2.82
CA GLY A 40 -14.23 -12.02 -1.64
C GLY A 40 -13.29 -11.79 -0.45
N ILE A 41 -12.63 -10.63 -0.45
CA ILE A 41 -11.76 -10.20 0.64
C ILE A 41 -12.59 -9.39 1.63
N ASP A 42 -12.63 -9.86 2.88
CA ASP A 42 -13.11 -9.13 4.04
C ASP A 42 -11.92 -8.81 4.94
N LEU A 43 -11.62 -7.52 5.11
CA LEU A 43 -10.42 -7.08 5.83
C LEU A 43 -10.58 -5.66 6.34
N ALA A 44 -10.33 -5.47 7.64
CA ALA A 44 -10.24 -4.16 8.26
C ALA A 44 -8.82 -3.93 8.82
N LEU A 45 -8.19 -2.83 8.41
CA LEU A 45 -6.84 -2.43 8.84
C LEU A 45 -6.93 -1.21 9.75
N PRO A 46 -6.47 -1.30 11.01
CA PRO A 46 -6.56 -0.19 11.95
C PRO A 46 -5.63 0.95 11.54
N ARG A 47 -5.99 2.17 11.97
CA ARG A 47 -5.08 3.32 11.84
C ARG A 47 -3.82 3.14 12.68
N GLY A 48 -2.71 3.71 12.21
CA GLY A 48 -1.44 3.65 12.93
C GLY A 48 -0.86 2.24 13.03
N SER A 49 -1.16 1.36 12.07
CA SER A 49 -0.63 0.00 12.04
C SER A 49 0.23 -0.27 10.80
N PHE A 50 1.12 -1.23 10.91
CA PHE A 50 1.90 -1.76 9.80
C PHE A 50 1.40 -3.16 9.45
N THR A 51 0.83 -3.34 8.27
CA THR A 51 0.38 -4.64 7.77
C THR A 51 1.20 -5.04 6.55
N ALA A 52 1.75 -6.25 6.55
CA ALA A 52 2.35 -6.87 5.38
C ALA A 52 1.37 -7.85 4.74
N VAL A 53 1.36 -7.93 3.41
CA VAL A 53 0.59 -8.89 2.62
C VAL A 53 1.56 -9.74 1.82
N MET A 54 1.55 -11.02 2.09
CA MET A 54 2.42 -12.02 1.46
C MET A 54 1.61 -13.09 0.72
N GLY A 55 2.27 -13.87 -0.09
CA GLY A 55 1.65 -14.98 -0.81
C GLY A 55 2.45 -15.36 -2.06
N PRO A 56 2.18 -16.51 -2.67
CA PRO A 56 2.88 -16.96 -3.88
C PRO A 56 2.65 -16.01 -5.07
N SER A 57 3.44 -16.18 -6.13
CA SER A 57 3.21 -15.46 -7.39
C SER A 57 1.82 -15.77 -7.92
N GLY A 58 1.12 -14.75 -8.44
CA GLY A 58 -0.24 -14.93 -8.96
C GLY A 58 -1.35 -14.99 -7.89
N SER A 59 -1.06 -14.94 -6.60
CA SER A 59 -2.08 -15.01 -5.53
C SER A 59 -3.03 -13.82 -5.46
N GLY A 60 -2.77 -12.72 -6.20
CA GLY A 60 -3.61 -11.52 -6.22
C GLY A 60 -3.10 -10.33 -5.41
N LYS A 61 -1.86 -10.35 -4.88
CA LYS A 61 -1.29 -9.28 -4.02
C LYS A 61 -1.33 -7.89 -4.64
N SER A 62 -0.84 -7.75 -5.87
CA SER A 62 -0.85 -6.45 -6.57
C SER A 62 -2.28 -5.99 -6.86
N THR A 63 -3.19 -6.92 -7.22
CA THR A 63 -4.61 -6.62 -7.40
C THR A 63 -5.25 -6.18 -6.08
N PHE A 64 -4.92 -6.84 -4.97
CA PHE A 64 -5.36 -6.44 -3.64
C PHE A 64 -4.94 -5.00 -3.32
N LEU A 65 -3.65 -4.69 -3.48
CA LEU A 65 -3.12 -3.36 -3.23
C LEU A 65 -3.79 -2.31 -4.13
N GLN A 66 -3.95 -2.61 -5.43
CA GLN A 66 -4.59 -1.71 -6.39
C GLN A 66 -6.06 -1.44 -6.05
N CYS A 67 -6.83 -2.47 -5.69
CA CYS A 67 -8.22 -2.30 -5.27
C CYS A 67 -8.31 -1.53 -3.94
N ALA A 68 -7.49 -1.87 -2.95
CA ALA A 68 -7.45 -1.19 -1.64
C ALA A 68 -7.09 0.29 -1.77
N ALA A 69 -6.19 0.64 -2.70
CA ALA A 69 -5.77 2.01 -3.00
C ALA A 69 -6.70 2.78 -3.97
N GLY A 70 -7.75 2.13 -4.47
CA GLY A 70 -8.62 2.72 -5.50
C GLY A 70 -7.92 3.00 -6.83
N LEU A 71 -6.83 2.28 -7.13
CA LEU A 71 -6.14 2.31 -8.42
C LEU A 71 -6.82 1.39 -9.45
N ASP A 72 -7.48 0.34 -8.98
CA ASP A 72 -8.33 -0.53 -9.77
C ASP A 72 -9.71 -0.67 -9.10
N ARG A 73 -10.73 -0.94 -9.89
CA ARG A 73 -12.11 -1.05 -9.39
C ARG A 73 -12.45 -2.50 -9.10
N PRO A 74 -12.93 -2.82 -7.90
CA PRO A 74 -13.45 -4.15 -7.65
C PRO A 74 -14.63 -4.45 -8.58
N THR A 75 -14.77 -5.72 -8.95
CA THR A 75 -15.94 -6.21 -9.71
C THR A 75 -17.17 -6.29 -8.81
N ASP A 76 -16.96 -6.58 -7.51
CA ASP A 76 -18.01 -6.67 -6.50
C ASP A 76 -17.41 -6.34 -5.11
N GLY A 77 -18.28 -6.04 -4.15
CA GLY A 77 -17.89 -5.62 -2.81
C GLY A 77 -17.59 -4.13 -2.69
N THR A 78 -17.16 -3.71 -1.52
CA THR A 78 -16.93 -2.29 -1.19
C THR A 78 -15.57 -2.08 -0.55
N VAL A 79 -14.97 -0.91 -0.83
CA VAL A 79 -13.72 -0.45 -0.25
C VAL A 79 -13.94 0.91 0.40
N HIS A 80 -13.52 1.03 1.66
CA HIS A 80 -13.52 2.30 2.39
C HIS A 80 -12.07 2.67 2.76
N LEU A 81 -11.75 3.94 2.64
CA LEU A 81 -10.48 4.53 3.06
C LEU A 81 -10.75 5.62 4.10
N GLY A 82 -10.29 5.42 5.34
CA GLY A 82 -10.53 6.33 6.45
C GLY A 82 -12.01 6.66 6.60
N GLY A 83 -12.88 5.65 6.61
CA GLY A 83 -14.33 5.78 6.70
C GLY A 83 -15.04 6.30 5.45
N THR A 84 -14.30 6.60 4.37
CA THR A 84 -14.90 7.10 3.11
C THR A 84 -15.08 5.96 2.12
N LEU A 85 -16.32 5.67 1.69
CA LEU A 85 -16.59 4.71 0.61
C LEU A 85 -16.01 5.21 -0.71
N ILE A 86 -15.05 4.46 -1.27
CA ILE A 86 -14.41 4.80 -2.55
C ILE A 86 -14.97 4.02 -3.74
N THR A 87 -15.59 2.87 -3.49
CA THR A 87 -16.26 2.08 -4.54
C THR A 87 -17.38 2.90 -5.17
N GLY A 88 -17.39 2.96 -6.51
CA GLY A 88 -18.38 3.73 -7.26
C GLY A 88 -18.08 5.23 -7.39
N MET A 89 -17.01 5.74 -6.77
CA MET A 89 -16.59 7.13 -7.00
C MET A 89 -16.18 7.36 -8.46
N SER A 90 -16.40 8.59 -8.94
CA SER A 90 -15.84 9.03 -10.23
C SER A 90 -14.32 9.12 -10.16
N GLU A 91 -13.65 8.94 -11.31
CA GLU A 91 -12.17 8.99 -11.37
C GLU A 91 -11.60 10.33 -10.88
N ASN A 92 -12.28 11.44 -11.13
CA ASN A 92 -11.86 12.75 -10.63
C ASN A 92 -11.87 12.81 -9.09
N ARG A 93 -12.89 12.23 -8.44
CA ARG A 93 -12.97 12.17 -6.97
C ARG A 93 -11.90 11.22 -6.40
N LEU A 94 -11.70 10.04 -7.02
CA LEU A 94 -10.64 9.10 -6.62
C LEU A 94 -9.26 9.74 -6.77
N THR A 95 -9.01 10.46 -7.86
CA THR A 95 -7.73 11.16 -8.07
C THR A 95 -7.49 12.24 -7.01
N ALA A 96 -8.51 13.03 -6.65
CA ALA A 96 -8.40 14.03 -5.58
C ALA A 96 -8.11 13.38 -4.23
N LEU A 97 -8.79 12.26 -3.91
CA LEU A 97 -8.57 11.49 -2.68
C LEU A 97 -7.15 10.91 -2.63
N ARG A 98 -6.69 10.26 -3.71
CA ARG A 98 -5.33 9.70 -3.80
C ARG A 98 -4.26 10.75 -3.54
N ARG A 99 -4.39 11.94 -4.15
CA ARG A 99 -3.42 13.04 -3.98
C ARG A 99 -3.30 13.56 -2.56
N SER A 100 -4.39 13.55 -1.80
CA SER A 100 -4.45 14.17 -0.46
C SER A 100 -4.34 13.17 0.68
N ARG A 101 -4.80 11.93 0.50
CA ARG A 101 -4.99 10.97 1.60
C ARG A 101 -4.17 9.68 1.45
N LEU A 102 -3.51 9.45 0.31
CA LEU A 102 -2.71 8.25 0.09
C LEU A 102 -1.26 8.60 -0.23
N GLY A 103 -0.35 7.77 0.30
CA GLY A 103 1.05 7.73 -0.09
C GLY A 103 1.35 6.44 -0.85
N PHE A 104 2.30 6.50 -1.78
CA PHE A 104 2.74 5.33 -2.54
C PHE A 104 4.25 5.22 -2.53
N VAL A 105 4.74 4.02 -2.25
CA VAL A 105 6.15 3.62 -2.33
C VAL A 105 6.23 2.39 -3.23
N PHE A 106 7.04 2.44 -4.29
CA PHE A 106 7.19 1.36 -5.28
C PHE A 106 8.62 0.85 -5.32
N GLN A 107 8.80 -0.36 -5.81
CA GLN A 107 10.11 -0.96 -6.04
C GLN A 107 10.98 -0.12 -6.97
N ALA A 108 10.43 0.46 -8.02
CA ALA A 108 11.13 1.26 -9.02
C ALA A 108 11.28 2.75 -8.64
N PHE A 109 11.07 3.13 -7.36
CA PHE A 109 11.15 4.50 -6.81
C PHE A 109 10.19 5.51 -7.47
N ASN A 110 10.00 5.48 -8.77
CA ASN A 110 9.13 6.35 -9.58
C ASN A 110 9.38 7.85 -9.31
N LEU A 111 10.66 8.25 -9.25
CA LEU A 111 11.07 9.64 -9.14
C LEU A 111 11.15 10.28 -10.53
N LEU A 112 10.78 11.55 -10.63
CA LEU A 112 10.94 12.31 -11.87
C LEU A 112 12.38 12.79 -11.97
N PRO A 113 13.17 12.32 -12.96
CA PRO A 113 14.61 12.59 -13.05
C PRO A 113 14.94 14.06 -13.35
N SER A 114 14.00 14.79 -13.97
CA SER A 114 14.10 16.22 -14.26
C SER A 114 13.93 17.11 -13.03
N LEU A 115 13.32 16.60 -11.96
CA LEU A 115 13.07 17.35 -10.74
C LEU A 115 14.16 17.09 -9.70
N THR A 116 14.39 18.09 -8.82
CA THR A 116 15.26 17.89 -7.64
C THR A 116 14.58 16.97 -6.62
N VAL A 117 15.33 16.54 -5.61
CA VAL A 117 14.82 15.77 -4.46
C VAL A 117 13.66 16.50 -3.79
N GLU A 118 13.86 17.77 -3.41
CA GLU A 118 12.81 18.61 -2.79
C GLU A 118 11.58 18.70 -3.70
N GLN A 119 11.77 18.92 -5.00
CA GLN A 119 10.67 19.02 -5.96
C GLN A 119 9.90 17.70 -6.12
N ASN A 120 10.58 16.54 -6.08
CA ASN A 120 9.93 15.23 -6.07
C ASN A 120 9.11 15.04 -4.79
N VAL A 121 9.63 15.41 -3.63
CA VAL A 121 8.94 15.28 -2.34
C VAL A 121 7.65 16.11 -2.31
N VAL A 122 7.70 17.37 -2.75
CA VAL A 122 6.53 18.27 -2.72
C VAL A 122 5.57 18.08 -3.90
N LEU A 123 5.87 17.19 -4.83
CA LEU A 123 5.07 16.96 -6.02
C LEU A 123 3.58 16.63 -5.71
N PRO A 124 3.25 15.74 -4.76
CA PRO A 124 1.87 15.45 -4.40
C PRO A 124 1.09 16.70 -3.95
N MET A 125 1.71 17.58 -3.18
CA MET A 125 1.10 18.84 -2.73
C MET A 125 0.77 19.75 -3.93
N ARG A 126 1.70 19.87 -4.88
CA ARG A 126 1.48 20.67 -6.11
C ARG A 126 0.34 20.10 -6.96
N LEU A 127 0.31 18.77 -7.12
CA LEU A 127 -0.74 18.08 -7.88
C LEU A 127 -2.12 18.20 -7.18
N ALA A 128 -2.15 18.36 -5.86
CA ALA A 128 -3.36 18.64 -5.09
C ALA A 128 -3.78 20.12 -5.12
N GLY A 129 -3.03 20.99 -5.82
CA GLY A 129 -3.32 22.43 -5.89
C GLY A 129 -2.86 23.25 -4.66
N HIS A 130 -2.09 22.62 -3.75
CA HIS A 130 -1.55 23.30 -2.57
C HIS A 130 -0.20 23.95 -2.86
N ARG A 131 0.07 25.06 -2.19
CA ARG A 131 1.42 25.66 -2.19
C ARG A 131 2.37 24.72 -1.45
N PRO A 132 3.58 24.42 -2.03
CA PRO A 132 4.59 23.63 -1.36
C PRO A 132 5.01 24.27 -0.05
N ASP A 133 4.93 23.53 1.03
CA ASP A 133 5.47 23.91 2.33
C ASP A 133 6.94 23.47 2.39
N ARG A 134 7.86 24.43 2.20
CA ARG A 134 9.32 24.17 2.22
C ARG A 134 9.79 23.72 3.60
N ARG A 135 9.22 24.25 4.68
CA ARG A 135 9.56 23.85 6.04
C ARG A 135 9.20 22.36 6.22
N ARG A 136 7.98 22.01 5.88
CA ARG A 136 7.52 20.60 5.92
C ARG A 136 8.38 19.69 5.04
N ALA A 137 8.77 20.13 3.84
CA ALA A 137 9.65 19.37 2.96
C ALA A 137 11.03 19.13 3.61
N SER A 138 11.62 20.14 4.23
CA SER A 138 12.90 20.03 4.95
C SER A 138 12.78 19.09 6.15
N GLU A 139 11.69 19.18 6.93
CA GLU A 139 11.42 18.30 8.08
C GLU A 139 11.34 16.83 7.63
N VAL A 140 10.55 16.53 6.60
CA VAL A 140 10.39 15.15 6.08
C VAL A 140 11.69 14.63 5.46
N LEU A 141 12.45 15.48 4.74
CA LEU A 141 13.76 15.08 4.22
C LEU A 141 14.76 14.79 5.34
N ALA A 142 14.75 15.57 6.43
CA ALA A 142 15.59 15.30 7.59
C ALA A 142 15.21 13.98 8.26
N GLN A 143 13.92 13.67 8.40
CA GLN A 143 13.42 12.42 8.98
C GLN A 143 13.90 11.17 8.21
N VAL A 144 14.05 11.27 6.88
CA VAL A 144 14.59 10.17 6.06
C VAL A 144 16.12 10.25 5.87
N GLY A 145 16.82 11.15 6.57
CA GLY A 145 18.27 11.31 6.50
C GLY A 145 18.79 11.96 5.22
N LEU A 146 18.00 12.82 4.58
CA LEU A 146 18.33 13.50 3.31
C LEU A 146 18.25 15.04 3.40
N GLY A 147 18.33 15.62 4.59
CA GLY A 147 18.17 17.07 4.81
C GLY A 147 19.14 17.96 3.99
N ASP A 148 20.35 17.46 3.72
CA ASP A 148 21.40 18.13 2.92
C ASP A 148 21.27 17.90 1.40
N LYS A 149 20.36 17.03 0.95
CA LYS A 149 20.30 16.56 -0.45
C LYS A 149 19.16 17.15 -1.28
N GLY A 150 18.38 18.08 -0.72
CA GLY A 150 17.19 18.65 -1.35
C GLY A 150 17.39 19.22 -2.76
N LYS A 151 18.57 19.76 -3.06
CA LYS A 151 18.91 20.34 -4.36
C LYS A 151 19.44 19.31 -5.38
N ARG A 152 19.78 18.08 -4.97
CA ARG A 152 20.26 17.03 -5.88
C ARG A 152 19.12 16.51 -6.76
N ARG A 153 19.49 15.83 -7.85
CA ARG A 153 18.56 15.11 -8.73
C ARG A 153 18.65 13.60 -8.48
N PRO A 154 17.61 12.81 -8.81
CA PRO A 154 17.61 11.36 -8.58
C PRO A 154 18.85 10.63 -9.09
N GLY A 155 19.35 10.96 -10.29
CA GLY A 155 20.56 10.35 -10.84
C GLY A 155 21.87 10.62 -10.08
N GLN A 156 21.85 11.49 -9.06
CA GLN A 156 22.97 11.79 -8.18
C GLN A 156 22.87 11.07 -6.82
N LEU A 157 21.89 10.16 -6.67
CA LEU A 157 21.59 9.44 -5.45
C LEU A 157 21.77 7.93 -5.65
N SER A 158 22.20 7.22 -4.58
CA SER A 158 22.14 5.77 -4.56
C SER A 158 20.69 5.27 -4.58
N GLY A 159 20.46 3.98 -4.89
CA GLY A 159 19.13 3.36 -4.87
C GLY A 159 18.41 3.53 -3.53
N GLY A 160 19.10 3.28 -2.42
CA GLY A 160 18.56 3.49 -1.08
C GLY A 160 18.20 4.95 -0.79
N GLN A 161 19.01 5.91 -1.27
CA GLN A 161 18.68 7.33 -1.16
C GLN A 161 17.46 7.70 -2.01
N GLN A 162 17.33 7.15 -3.20
CA GLN A 162 16.16 7.34 -4.05
C GLN A 162 14.88 6.78 -3.37
N GLN A 163 14.97 5.62 -2.72
CA GLN A 163 13.85 5.04 -1.97
C GLN A 163 13.47 5.91 -0.77
N ARG A 164 14.45 6.47 -0.05
CA ARG A 164 14.18 7.45 1.03
C ARG A 164 13.45 8.69 0.50
N VAL A 165 13.77 9.17 -0.71
CA VAL A 165 13.02 10.26 -1.38
C VAL A 165 11.58 9.82 -1.69
N ALA A 166 11.37 8.59 -2.17
CA ALA A 166 10.04 8.06 -2.45
C ALA A 166 9.19 7.96 -1.17
N ILE A 167 9.79 7.54 -0.04
CA ILE A 167 9.12 7.53 1.27
C ILE A 167 8.80 8.95 1.73
N ALA A 168 9.73 9.89 1.64
CA ALA A 168 9.50 11.29 1.97
C ALA A 168 8.34 11.88 1.16
N ARG A 169 8.30 11.58 -0.15
CA ARG A 169 7.20 11.96 -1.04
C ARG A 169 5.86 11.34 -0.62
N ALA A 170 5.86 10.09 -0.17
CA ALA A 170 4.65 9.43 0.32
C ALA A 170 4.13 10.06 1.62
N LEU A 171 5.02 10.52 2.51
CA LEU A 171 4.67 11.05 3.84
C LEU A 171 4.36 12.55 3.88
N ILE A 172 4.72 13.32 2.83
CA ILE A 172 4.63 14.78 2.83
C ILE A 172 3.20 15.31 3.05
N THR A 173 2.21 14.62 2.52
CA THR A 173 0.79 14.99 2.62
C THR A 173 0.14 14.53 3.92
N ARG A 174 0.84 13.84 4.82
CA ARG A 174 0.29 13.17 6.01
C ARG A 174 -0.88 12.25 5.62
N PRO A 175 -0.61 11.23 4.80
CA PRO A 175 -1.67 10.37 4.26
C PRO A 175 -2.33 9.54 5.37
N ASP A 176 -3.59 9.15 5.13
CA ASP A 176 -4.27 8.15 5.98
C ASP A 176 -3.60 6.78 5.87
N VAL A 177 -3.12 6.44 4.66
CA VAL A 177 -2.47 5.15 4.36
C VAL A 177 -1.32 5.34 3.38
N VAL A 178 -0.20 4.69 3.67
CA VAL A 178 0.92 4.48 2.74
C VAL A 178 0.84 3.06 2.20
N PHE A 179 0.65 2.91 0.90
CA PHE A 179 0.74 1.65 0.20
C PHE A 179 2.16 1.45 -0.33
N ALA A 180 2.81 0.36 0.03
CA ALA A 180 4.16 0.01 -0.38
C ALA A 180 4.16 -1.30 -1.18
N ASP A 181 4.55 -1.24 -2.44
CA ASP A 181 4.64 -2.40 -3.33
C ASP A 181 6.10 -2.78 -3.53
N GLU A 182 6.53 -3.87 -2.88
CA GLU A 182 7.91 -4.37 -2.87
C GLU A 182 8.96 -3.26 -2.60
N PRO A 183 8.83 -2.49 -1.50
CA PRO A 183 9.61 -1.26 -1.29
C PRO A 183 11.11 -1.48 -1.18
N THR A 184 11.55 -2.71 -1.01
CA THR A 184 12.97 -3.10 -0.85
C THR A 184 13.48 -4.02 -1.95
N GLY A 185 12.65 -4.38 -2.93
CA GLY A 185 12.99 -5.39 -3.95
C GLY A 185 14.14 -5.02 -4.90
N ALA A 186 14.57 -3.74 -4.93
CA ALA A 186 15.71 -3.27 -5.74
C ALA A 186 16.96 -2.93 -4.89
N LEU A 187 16.99 -3.29 -3.60
CA LEU A 187 17.99 -2.88 -2.62
C LEU A 187 18.77 -4.08 -2.07
N ASP A 188 20.02 -3.83 -1.63
CA ASP A 188 20.77 -4.79 -0.83
C ASP A 188 20.15 -4.95 0.57
N THR A 189 20.50 -6.04 1.25
CA THR A 189 19.91 -6.43 2.54
C THR A 189 20.05 -5.35 3.63
N THR A 190 21.20 -4.70 3.73
CA THR A 190 21.46 -3.67 4.73
C THR A 190 20.60 -2.43 4.47
N THR A 191 20.62 -1.95 3.24
CA THR A 191 19.81 -0.82 2.80
C THR A 191 18.32 -1.13 2.93
N ALA A 192 17.89 -2.36 2.64
CA ALA A 192 16.51 -2.81 2.81
C ALA A 192 16.05 -2.71 4.26
N ALA A 193 16.87 -3.17 5.22
CA ALA A 193 16.55 -3.08 6.65
C ALA A 193 16.38 -1.61 7.10
N ASP A 194 17.24 -0.72 6.63
CA ASP A 194 17.15 0.72 6.89
C ASP A 194 15.84 1.32 6.38
N ILE A 195 15.44 0.97 5.15
CA ILE A 195 14.19 1.43 4.53
C ILE A 195 12.96 0.94 5.30
N LEU A 196 12.97 -0.33 5.72
CA LEU A 196 11.89 -0.89 6.54
C LEU A 196 11.83 -0.25 7.93
N GLY A 197 13.00 0.03 8.52
CA GLY A 197 13.11 0.81 9.77
C GLY A 197 12.50 2.20 9.65
N LEU A 198 12.67 2.89 8.51
CA LEU A 198 12.02 4.18 8.26
C LEU A 198 10.49 4.06 8.16
N LEU A 199 9.97 3.03 7.48
CA LEU A 199 8.53 2.78 7.43
C LEU A 199 7.97 2.45 8.83
N ARG A 200 8.70 1.65 9.63
CA ARG A 200 8.32 1.35 11.02
C ARG A 200 8.28 2.64 11.86
N THR A 201 9.33 3.47 11.77
CA THR A 201 9.39 4.76 12.45
C THR A 201 8.24 5.68 12.05
N ALA A 202 7.84 5.69 10.77
CA ALA A 202 6.69 6.48 10.31
C ALA A 202 5.39 6.02 10.99
N VAL A 203 5.22 4.72 11.25
CA VAL A 203 4.07 4.19 11.99
C VAL A 203 4.17 4.58 13.47
N ASP A 204 5.29 4.27 14.13
CA ASP A 204 5.44 4.41 15.58
C ASP A 204 5.46 5.87 16.05
N SER A 205 6.13 6.75 15.29
CA SER A 205 6.37 8.12 15.69
C SER A 205 5.45 9.15 15.03
N MET A 206 4.90 8.82 13.84
CA MET A 206 4.07 9.75 13.07
C MET A 206 2.61 9.28 12.98
N GLY A 207 2.27 8.10 13.51
CA GLY A 207 0.93 7.50 13.43
C GLY A 207 0.50 7.13 12.01
N ALA A 208 1.45 6.95 11.09
CA ALA A 208 1.13 6.53 9.72
C ALA A 208 0.56 5.12 9.70
N THR A 209 -0.33 4.84 8.77
CA THR A 209 -0.75 3.46 8.48
C THR A 209 0.00 2.97 7.26
N VAL A 210 0.64 1.80 7.33
CA VAL A 210 1.40 1.21 6.22
C VAL A 210 0.79 -0.12 5.82
N VAL A 211 0.54 -0.30 4.52
CA VAL A 211 0.15 -1.56 3.90
C VAL A 211 1.21 -1.93 2.88
N MET A 212 2.00 -2.96 3.17
CA MET A 212 3.12 -3.38 2.35
C MET A 212 2.83 -4.72 1.68
N VAL A 213 3.03 -4.81 0.38
CA VAL A 213 3.11 -6.09 -0.33
C VAL A 213 4.58 -6.46 -0.45
N THR A 214 4.92 -7.69 -0.08
CA THR A 214 6.27 -8.23 -0.23
C THR A 214 6.25 -9.76 -0.34
N HIS A 215 7.28 -10.32 -0.93
CA HIS A 215 7.57 -11.76 -0.92
C HIS A 215 8.71 -12.13 0.06
N ASP A 216 9.36 -11.13 0.66
CA ASP A 216 10.47 -11.33 1.60
C ASP A 216 9.95 -11.45 3.05
N PRO A 217 10.13 -12.61 3.72
CA PRO A 217 9.76 -12.80 5.13
C PRO A 217 10.52 -11.86 6.08
N ALA A 218 11.76 -11.47 5.76
CA ALA A 218 12.53 -10.55 6.59
C ALA A 218 11.90 -9.14 6.54
N ALA A 219 11.45 -8.70 5.37
CA ALA A 219 10.71 -7.45 5.24
C ALA A 219 9.37 -7.50 5.97
N ALA A 220 8.63 -8.60 5.84
CA ALA A 220 7.32 -8.75 6.47
C ALA A 220 7.40 -8.77 8.00
N ALA A 221 8.52 -9.20 8.59
CA ALA A 221 8.73 -9.24 10.05
C ALA A 221 8.77 -7.83 10.70
N PHE A 222 8.90 -6.74 9.93
CA PHE A 222 8.77 -5.38 10.44
C PHE A 222 7.32 -4.96 10.70
N ALA A 223 6.34 -5.74 10.20
CA ALA A 223 4.93 -5.42 10.34
C ALA A 223 4.34 -5.95 11.65
N ASP A 224 3.31 -5.25 12.17
CA ASP A 224 2.53 -5.72 13.32
C ASP A 224 1.74 -6.98 12.98
N ARG A 225 1.32 -7.10 11.71
CA ARG A 225 0.51 -8.20 11.20
C ARG A 225 0.94 -8.57 9.78
N VAL A 226 1.05 -9.87 9.53
CA VAL A 226 1.28 -10.43 8.21
C VAL A 226 0.05 -11.19 7.76
N LEU A 227 -0.50 -10.82 6.61
CA LEU A 227 -1.61 -11.49 5.95
C LEU A 227 -1.09 -12.38 4.84
N PHE A 228 -1.59 -13.60 4.76
CA PHE A 228 -1.24 -14.53 3.68
C PHE A 228 -2.38 -14.61 2.68
N LEU A 229 -2.06 -14.25 1.43
CA LEU A 229 -2.98 -14.28 0.30
C LEU A 229 -2.66 -15.47 -0.60
N ALA A 230 -3.63 -16.35 -0.83
CA ALA A 230 -3.56 -17.45 -1.78
C ALA A 230 -4.87 -17.51 -2.57
N ASP A 231 -4.79 -17.75 -3.88
CA ASP A 231 -5.95 -17.86 -4.79
C ASP A 231 -7.00 -16.76 -4.61
N GLY A 232 -6.53 -15.52 -4.43
CA GLY A 232 -7.39 -14.35 -4.26
C GLY A 232 -8.16 -14.30 -2.93
N ARG A 233 -7.74 -15.06 -1.91
CA ARG A 233 -8.33 -15.10 -0.56
C ARG A 233 -7.29 -14.86 0.51
N ILE A 234 -7.65 -14.23 1.61
CA ILE A 234 -6.83 -14.24 2.82
C ILE A 234 -7.05 -15.59 3.49
N VAL A 235 -5.97 -16.40 3.54
CA VAL A 235 -6.03 -17.78 4.04
C VAL A 235 -5.48 -17.91 5.45
N ASP A 236 -4.66 -16.93 5.89
CA ASP A 236 -4.09 -16.93 7.24
C ASP A 236 -3.54 -15.55 7.62
N GLN A 237 -3.22 -15.38 8.90
CA GLN A 237 -2.55 -14.20 9.42
C GLN A 237 -1.66 -14.53 10.62
N LEU A 238 -0.55 -13.79 10.75
CA LEU A 238 0.34 -13.85 11.91
C LEU A 238 0.51 -12.45 12.51
N HIS A 239 0.67 -12.36 13.82
CA HIS A 239 0.91 -11.12 14.55
C HIS A 239 2.27 -11.17 15.24
N GLY A 240 3.08 -10.11 15.12
CA GLY A 240 4.40 -10.02 15.76
C GLY A 240 5.33 -11.20 15.47
N ALA A 241 5.24 -11.76 14.26
CA ALA A 241 5.92 -13.00 13.92
C ALA A 241 7.37 -12.75 13.46
N SER A 242 8.27 -13.67 13.81
CA SER A 242 9.64 -13.67 13.29
C SER A 242 9.68 -14.02 11.81
N ALA A 243 10.74 -13.59 11.12
CA ALA A 243 10.99 -13.93 9.72
C ALA A 243 10.97 -15.45 9.46
N GLN A 244 11.47 -16.25 10.43
CA GLN A 244 11.46 -17.72 10.36
C GLN A 244 10.04 -18.28 10.38
N ALA A 245 9.18 -17.80 11.29
CA ALA A 245 7.79 -18.24 11.37
C ALA A 245 7.00 -17.88 10.09
N ILE A 246 7.26 -16.69 9.55
CA ILE A 246 6.66 -16.22 8.30
C ILE A 246 7.12 -17.08 7.12
N ALA A 247 8.43 -17.37 7.02
CA ALA A 247 8.99 -18.22 5.97
C ALA A 247 8.42 -19.64 6.02
N ALA A 248 8.35 -20.24 7.21
CA ALA A 248 7.77 -21.56 7.42
C ALA A 248 6.30 -21.60 6.97
N ARG A 249 5.52 -20.55 7.27
CA ARG A 249 4.13 -20.45 6.82
C ARG A 249 4.01 -20.32 5.31
N MET A 250 4.87 -19.51 4.68
CA MET A 250 4.92 -19.38 3.21
C MET A 250 5.22 -20.72 2.53
N THR A 251 6.17 -21.51 3.04
CA THR A 251 6.49 -22.83 2.50
C THR A 251 5.29 -23.76 2.55
N THR A 252 4.52 -23.74 3.64
CA THR A 252 3.29 -24.56 3.77
C THR A 252 2.22 -24.17 2.72
N LEU A 253 2.09 -22.87 2.42
CA LEU A 253 1.11 -22.37 1.44
C LEU A 253 1.49 -22.67 -0.02
N THR A 254 2.78 -22.87 -0.30
CA THR A 254 3.29 -23.21 -1.63
C THR A 254 3.41 -24.71 -1.86
N ALA A 255 3.18 -25.55 -0.83
CA ALA A 255 3.23 -27.01 -0.97
C ALA A 255 2.10 -27.53 -1.88
N PRO A 256 2.31 -28.65 -2.62
CA PRO A 256 1.39 -29.13 -3.65
C PRO A 256 -0.05 -29.43 -3.21
N ALA A 257 -0.32 -29.58 -1.91
CA ALA A 257 -1.66 -29.81 -1.37
C ALA A 257 -2.61 -28.61 -1.56
N TYR A 258 -2.09 -27.39 -1.73
CA TYR A 258 -2.90 -26.20 -2.04
C TYR A 258 -3.10 -26.00 -3.55
N ALA A 259 -2.30 -26.65 -4.40
CA ALA A 259 -2.45 -26.59 -5.85
C ALA A 259 -3.62 -27.44 -6.37
N GLY A 260 -4.19 -28.32 -5.55
CA GLY A 260 -5.24 -29.28 -5.92
C GLY A 260 -6.68 -28.84 -5.63
N ALA A 261 -6.91 -27.70 -4.98
CA ALA A 261 -8.27 -27.22 -4.64
C ALA A 261 -8.85 -26.22 -5.66
N ALA A 262 -8.19 -26.04 -6.81
CA ALA A 262 -8.57 -25.10 -7.87
C ALA A 262 -8.88 -25.81 -9.20
N ALA A 263 -9.41 -27.04 -9.17
CA ALA A 263 -9.96 -27.73 -10.35
C ALA A 263 -11.49 -27.76 -10.32
#